data_9f4c9c07403091dcf93cda6ea3afacb0
#
_entry.id   9f4c9c07403091dcf93cda6ea3afacb0
#
_cell.length_a   1.000
_cell.length_b   1.000
_cell.length_c   1.000
_cell.angle_alpha   90.00
_cell.angle_beta   90.00
_cell.angle_gamma   90.00
#
_symmetry.space_group_name_H-M   'P 1'
#
loop_
_entity.id
_entity.type
_entity.pdbx_description
1 polymer ?
#
loop_
_entity_poly.entity_id
_entity_poly.type
_entity_poly.pdbx_seq_one_letter_code
_entity_poly.pdbx_strand_id
1 'polypeptide(L)'
;MDPLRRQLTDPQVERLLKAVERLLAFDREVPGQVMATLFYIAAHDNCHKQALEQDLKFTTASASRNTDKLSRLHRLGKPGFDLIIKEADPSNRRRQQLRLTKKGQRLIAQIKEDLYGNETPDVSGQATTEVNDQEL
;
A
#
# COMPACT_ATOMS: atom_id res chain seq x y z
N MET A 1 12.94 35.09 -4.64
CA MET A 1 11.66 34.76 -3.99
C MET A 1 10.75 34.08 -4.99
N ASP A 2 10.17 32.97 -4.60
CA ASP A 2 9.24 32.24 -5.46
C ASP A 2 7.86 32.91 -5.39
N PRO A 3 7.38 33.54 -6.49
CA PRO A 3 6.10 34.22 -6.47
C PRO A 3 4.91 33.26 -6.28
N LEU A 4 5.12 31.96 -6.50
CA LEU A 4 4.08 30.96 -6.31
C LEU A 4 4.10 30.34 -4.91
N ARG A 5 5.00 30.80 -4.06
CA ARG A 5 5.10 30.35 -2.68
C ARG A 5 5.28 28.85 -2.56
N ARG A 6 6.16 28.29 -3.40
CA ARG A 6 6.43 26.85 -3.36
C ARG A 6 7.61 26.52 -2.45
N GLN A 7 7.61 27.13 -1.27
CA GLN A 7 8.64 26.89 -0.29
C GLN A 7 8.24 25.68 0.56
N LEU A 8 9.11 24.69 0.63
CA LEU A 8 8.86 23.51 1.44
C LEU A 8 9.04 23.86 2.91
N THR A 9 7.96 23.72 3.68
CA THR A 9 7.98 24.01 5.10
C THR A 9 7.78 22.80 5.99
N ASP A 10 7.31 21.69 5.43
CA ASP A 10 7.05 20.47 6.19
C ASP A 10 7.52 19.25 5.40
N PRO A 11 8.76 18.81 5.64
CA PRO A 11 9.30 17.66 4.90
C PRO A 11 8.56 16.34 5.16
N GLN A 12 7.98 16.17 6.33
CA GLN A 12 7.26 14.94 6.63
C GLN A 12 5.99 14.82 5.80
N VAL A 13 5.26 15.93 5.66
CA VAL A 13 4.06 15.94 4.82
C VAL A 13 4.46 15.77 3.35
N GLU A 14 5.60 16.33 2.95
CA GLU A 14 6.11 16.15 1.59
C GLU A 14 6.37 14.67 1.30
N ARG A 15 6.90 13.94 2.27
CA ARG A 15 7.13 12.50 2.10
C ARG A 15 5.81 11.75 1.89
N LEU A 16 4.80 12.13 2.67
CA LEU A 16 3.49 11.52 2.51
C LEU A 16 2.91 11.81 1.13
N LEU A 17 3.08 13.05 0.65
CA LEU A 17 2.63 13.43 -0.69
C LEU A 17 3.31 12.57 -1.75
N LYS A 18 4.62 12.34 -1.62
CA LYS A 18 5.35 11.51 -2.58
C LYS A 18 4.79 10.09 -2.62
N ALA A 19 4.48 9.54 -1.45
CA ALA A 19 3.91 8.20 -1.38
C ALA A 19 2.56 8.14 -2.11
N VAL A 20 1.72 9.15 -1.89
CA VAL A 20 0.42 9.22 -2.55
C VAL A 20 0.60 9.37 -4.06
N GLU A 21 1.57 10.19 -4.49
CA GLU A 21 1.80 10.40 -5.92
C GLU A 21 2.18 9.11 -6.64
N ARG A 22 2.82 8.18 -5.96
CA ARG A 22 3.12 6.88 -6.59
C ARG A 22 1.85 6.13 -6.96
N LEU A 23 0.82 6.26 -6.14
CA LEU A 23 -0.47 5.64 -6.44
C LEU A 23 -1.21 6.41 -7.54
N LEU A 24 -1.10 7.74 -7.52
CA LEU A 24 -1.72 8.56 -8.56
C LEU A 24 -1.11 8.32 -9.94
N ALA A 25 0.10 7.75 -10.00
CA ALA A 25 0.70 7.37 -11.26
C ALA A 25 -0.04 6.24 -11.95
N PHE A 26 -0.73 5.39 -11.19
CA PHE A 26 -1.57 4.34 -11.77
C PHE A 26 -2.91 4.87 -12.24
N ASP A 27 -3.47 5.80 -11.48
CA ASP A 27 -4.77 6.38 -11.76
C ASP A 27 -4.83 7.71 -11.03
N ARG A 28 -4.95 8.80 -11.79
CA ARG A 28 -4.95 10.14 -11.19
C ARG A 28 -6.12 10.35 -10.24
N GLU A 29 -7.14 9.52 -10.35
CA GLU A 29 -8.33 9.60 -9.51
C GLU A 29 -8.54 8.32 -8.73
N VAL A 30 -7.44 7.71 -8.29
CA VAL A 30 -7.54 6.45 -7.55
C VAL A 30 -8.41 6.64 -6.31
N PRO A 31 -9.42 5.79 -6.11
CA PRO A 31 -10.29 5.94 -4.95
C PRO A 31 -9.55 5.64 -3.65
N GLY A 32 -9.94 6.35 -2.59
CA GLY A 32 -9.35 6.12 -1.28
C GLY A 32 -9.51 4.68 -0.82
N GLN A 33 -10.64 4.05 -1.14
CA GLN A 33 -10.87 2.66 -0.75
C GLN A 33 -9.87 1.70 -1.42
N VAL A 34 -9.47 2.00 -2.65
CA VAL A 34 -8.48 1.19 -3.36
C VAL A 34 -7.12 1.31 -2.66
N MET A 35 -6.75 2.53 -2.27
CA MET A 35 -5.51 2.75 -1.54
C MET A 35 -5.52 2.02 -0.19
N ALA A 36 -6.63 2.15 0.55
CA ALA A 36 -6.76 1.48 1.83
C ALA A 36 -6.68 -0.05 1.68
N THR A 37 -7.29 -0.59 0.62
CA THR A 37 -7.25 -2.01 0.34
C THR A 37 -5.82 -2.48 0.09
N LEU A 38 -5.08 -1.73 -0.72
CA LEU A 38 -3.68 -2.07 -1.01
C LEU A 38 -2.84 -2.10 0.26
N PHE A 39 -2.98 -1.07 1.09
CA PHE A 39 -2.18 -1.00 2.31
C PHE A 39 -2.59 -2.06 3.32
N TYR A 40 -3.87 -2.39 3.38
CA TYR A 40 -4.32 -3.48 4.24
C TYR A 40 -3.67 -4.80 3.83
N ILE A 41 -3.69 -5.11 2.53
CA ILE A 41 -3.10 -6.33 2.02
C ILE A 41 -1.59 -6.34 2.28
N ALA A 42 -0.93 -5.20 2.09
CA ALA A 42 0.51 -5.10 2.33
C ALA A 42 0.85 -5.33 3.80
N ALA A 43 -0.04 -4.93 4.70
CA ALA A 43 0.18 -5.07 6.14
C ALA A 43 -0.23 -6.45 6.67
N HIS A 44 -1.04 -7.20 5.93
CA HIS A 44 -1.58 -8.48 6.41
C HIS A 44 -1.35 -9.55 5.34
N ASP A 45 -0.20 -10.20 5.44
CA ASP A 45 0.20 -11.20 4.45
C ASP A 45 -0.82 -12.32 4.35
N ASN A 46 -1.19 -12.66 3.12
CA ASN A 46 -2.14 -13.76 2.82
C ASN A 46 -3.49 -13.59 3.51
N CYS A 47 -3.99 -12.36 3.58
CA CYS A 47 -5.29 -12.11 4.19
C CYS A 47 -6.42 -12.59 3.29
N HIS A 48 -7.57 -12.86 3.88
CA HIS A 48 -8.76 -13.22 3.13
C HIS A 48 -9.53 -11.96 2.74
N LYS A 49 -10.24 -12.05 1.60
CA LYS A 49 -11.04 -10.93 1.14
C LYS A 49 -12.09 -10.51 2.16
N GLN A 50 -12.61 -11.48 2.94
CA GLN A 50 -13.58 -11.18 3.98
C GLN A 50 -13.02 -10.27 5.07
N ALA A 51 -11.72 -10.29 5.30
CA ALA A 51 -11.11 -9.42 6.29
C ALA A 51 -11.27 -7.95 5.91
N LEU A 52 -11.27 -7.64 4.61
CA LEU A 52 -11.52 -6.28 4.16
C LEU A 52 -12.92 -5.81 4.54
N GLU A 53 -13.89 -6.71 4.42
CA GLU A 53 -15.27 -6.37 4.76
C GLU A 53 -15.39 -6.09 6.26
N GLN A 54 -14.74 -6.90 7.06
CA GLN A 54 -14.84 -6.77 8.50
C GLN A 54 -14.04 -5.58 9.04
N ASP A 55 -12.80 -5.44 8.62
CA ASP A 55 -11.89 -4.46 9.21
C ASP A 55 -12.03 -3.09 8.57
N LEU A 56 -12.25 -3.04 7.26
CA LEU A 56 -12.40 -1.76 6.55
C LEU A 56 -13.86 -1.38 6.36
N LYS A 57 -14.78 -2.20 6.83
CA LYS A 57 -16.22 -1.93 6.75
C LYS A 57 -16.71 -1.79 5.32
N PHE A 58 -16.12 -2.58 4.42
CA PHE A 58 -16.58 -2.62 3.03
C PHE A 58 -17.74 -3.59 2.88
N THR A 59 -18.61 -3.29 1.92
CA THR A 59 -19.58 -4.29 1.46
C THR A 59 -18.85 -5.34 0.63
N THR A 60 -19.48 -6.49 0.43
CA THR A 60 -18.90 -7.52 -0.42
C THR A 60 -18.62 -6.99 -1.82
N ALA A 61 -19.58 -6.21 -2.37
CA ALA A 61 -19.41 -5.63 -3.69
C ALA A 61 -18.25 -4.65 -3.76
N SER A 62 -18.10 -3.80 -2.74
CA SER A 62 -16.99 -2.85 -2.70
C SER A 62 -15.66 -3.56 -2.58
N ALA A 63 -15.57 -4.58 -1.73
CA ALA A 63 -14.34 -5.35 -1.59
C ALA A 63 -13.96 -6.01 -2.91
N SER A 64 -14.94 -6.53 -3.65
CA SER A 64 -14.68 -7.13 -4.96
C SER A 64 -14.17 -6.10 -5.95
N ARG A 65 -14.83 -4.93 -6.04
CA ARG A 65 -14.40 -3.88 -6.98
C ARG A 65 -13.02 -3.37 -6.66
N ASN A 66 -12.74 -3.15 -5.38
CA ASN A 66 -11.43 -2.60 -4.98
C ASN A 66 -10.30 -3.60 -5.25
N THR A 67 -10.52 -4.88 -4.97
CA THR A 67 -9.51 -5.90 -5.25
C THR A 67 -9.36 -6.14 -6.75
N ASP A 68 -10.45 -6.08 -7.51
CA ASP A 68 -10.37 -6.22 -8.97
C ASP A 68 -9.48 -5.12 -9.56
N LYS A 69 -9.64 -3.89 -9.10
CA LYS A 69 -8.85 -2.78 -9.63
C LYS A 69 -7.36 -2.95 -9.33
N LEU A 70 -7.03 -3.55 -8.21
CA LEU A 70 -5.65 -3.79 -7.83
C LEU A 70 -5.05 -5.03 -8.50
N SER A 71 -5.88 -5.90 -9.04
CA SER A 71 -5.45 -7.14 -9.68
C SER A 71 -4.99 -6.88 -11.11
N ARG A 72 -4.47 -7.93 -11.75
CA ARG A 72 -4.00 -7.82 -13.13
C ARG A 72 -5.15 -7.55 -14.10
N LEU A 73 -6.29 -8.22 -13.89
CA LEU A 73 -7.45 -8.05 -14.75
C LEU A 73 -8.62 -7.55 -13.93
N HIS A 74 -9.17 -6.45 -14.39
CA HIS A 74 -10.41 -5.94 -13.87
C HIS A 74 -11.55 -6.84 -14.35
N ARG A 75 -12.63 -6.97 -13.54
CA ARG A 75 -13.76 -7.83 -13.85
C ARG A 75 -14.43 -7.53 -15.21
N LEU A 76 -14.24 -6.33 -15.71
CA LEU A 76 -14.77 -5.91 -17.01
C LEU A 76 -13.77 -6.13 -18.14
N GLY A 77 -12.74 -6.91 -17.91
CA GLY A 77 -11.70 -7.15 -18.91
C GLY A 77 -10.71 -6.03 -19.07
N LYS A 78 -10.82 -4.98 -18.29
CA LYS A 78 -9.88 -3.88 -18.33
C LYS A 78 -8.64 -4.22 -17.53
N PRO A 79 -7.48 -3.67 -17.90
CA PRO A 79 -6.28 -3.92 -17.11
C PRO A 79 -6.40 -3.27 -15.73
N GLY A 80 -6.05 -4.01 -14.71
CA GLY A 80 -5.91 -3.48 -13.37
C GLY A 80 -4.47 -3.08 -13.12
N PHE A 81 -4.18 -2.73 -11.86
CA PHE A 81 -2.84 -2.23 -11.49
C PHE A 81 -1.80 -3.34 -11.38
N ASP A 82 -2.22 -4.59 -11.29
CA ASP A 82 -1.34 -5.75 -11.15
C ASP A 82 -0.47 -5.64 -9.89
N LEU A 83 -1.07 -5.19 -8.81
CA LEU A 83 -0.37 -5.03 -7.54
C LEU A 83 -0.69 -6.14 -6.54
N ILE A 84 -1.78 -6.87 -6.76
CA ILE A 84 -2.17 -7.98 -5.89
C ILE A 84 -2.56 -9.19 -6.71
N ILE A 85 -2.53 -10.34 -6.05
CA ILE A 85 -3.04 -11.60 -6.58
C ILE A 85 -4.25 -11.98 -5.73
N LYS A 86 -5.31 -12.37 -6.42
CA LYS A 86 -6.53 -12.86 -5.79
C LYS A 86 -6.70 -14.30 -6.22
N GLU A 87 -6.63 -15.22 -5.27
CA GLU A 87 -6.66 -16.65 -5.58
C GLU A 87 -7.45 -17.40 -4.51
N ALA A 88 -7.91 -18.60 -4.87
CA ALA A 88 -8.65 -19.40 -3.90
C ALA A 88 -7.71 -19.87 -2.79
N ASP A 89 -8.22 -19.85 -1.56
CA ASP A 89 -7.48 -20.38 -0.43
C ASP A 89 -7.33 -21.90 -0.58
N PRO A 90 -6.10 -22.44 -0.54
CA PRO A 90 -5.92 -23.88 -0.70
C PRO A 90 -6.64 -24.71 0.36
N SER A 91 -6.83 -24.19 1.56
CA SER A 91 -7.50 -24.92 2.64
C SER A 91 -9.01 -24.71 2.65
N ASN A 92 -9.50 -23.70 1.95
CA ASN A 92 -10.95 -23.44 1.88
C ASN A 92 -11.26 -22.65 0.61
N ARG A 93 -11.66 -23.37 -0.44
CA ARG A 93 -11.85 -22.77 -1.76
C ARG A 93 -12.98 -21.76 -1.84
N ARG A 94 -13.81 -21.68 -0.81
CA ARG A 94 -14.85 -20.66 -0.75
C ARG A 94 -14.30 -19.29 -0.38
N ARG A 95 -13.08 -19.24 0.11
CA ARG A 95 -12.42 -17.99 0.51
C ARG A 95 -11.38 -17.61 -0.52
N GLN A 96 -11.24 -16.32 -0.74
CA GLN A 96 -10.19 -15.78 -1.60
C GLN A 96 -9.09 -15.23 -0.72
N GLN A 97 -7.87 -15.61 -1.04
CA GLN A 97 -6.67 -15.10 -0.41
C GLN A 97 -6.10 -13.97 -1.26
N LEU A 98 -5.57 -12.96 -0.59
CA LEU A 98 -5.02 -11.78 -1.22
C LEU A 98 -3.58 -11.63 -0.81
N ARG A 99 -2.71 -11.38 -1.77
CA ARG A 99 -1.31 -11.09 -1.50
C ARG A 99 -0.74 -10.18 -2.57
N LEU A 100 0.38 -9.55 -2.26
CA LEU A 100 1.02 -8.63 -3.21
C LEU A 100 1.71 -9.42 -4.32
N THR A 101 1.67 -8.87 -5.53
CA THR A 101 2.55 -9.31 -6.60
C THR A 101 3.96 -8.81 -6.31
N LYS A 102 4.95 -9.26 -7.10
CA LYS A 102 6.29 -8.68 -6.99
C LYS A 102 6.27 -7.18 -7.29
N LYS A 103 5.46 -6.77 -8.25
CA LYS A 103 5.28 -5.35 -8.55
C LYS A 103 4.70 -4.60 -7.36
N GLY A 104 3.70 -5.20 -6.70
CA GLY A 104 3.13 -4.61 -5.49
C GLY A 104 4.13 -4.52 -4.36
N GLN A 105 4.95 -5.55 -4.19
CA GLN A 105 5.99 -5.53 -3.16
C GLN A 105 6.99 -4.41 -3.41
N ARG A 106 7.39 -4.21 -4.68
CA ARG A 106 8.32 -3.15 -5.02
C ARG A 106 7.70 -1.77 -4.76
N LEU A 107 6.44 -1.61 -5.11
CA LEU A 107 5.75 -0.35 -4.85
C LEU A 107 5.69 -0.04 -3.36
N ILE A 108 5.34 -1.03 -2.56
CA ILE A 108 5.26 -0.82 -1.10
C ILE A 108 6.65 -0.49 -0.54
N ALA A 109 7.70 -1.15 -1.04
CA ALA A 109 9.05 -0.83 -0.60
C ALA A 109 9.41 0.62 -0.94
N GLN A 110 9.03 1.10 -2.12
CA GLN A 110 9.27 2.49 -2.51
C GLN A 110 8.48 3.47 -1.64
N ILE A 111 7.24 3.13 -1.33
CA ILE A 111 6.41 3.96 -0.46
C ILE A 111 7.01 4.04 0.94
N LYS A 112 7.50 2.92 1.46
CA LYS A 112 8.16 2.92 2.77
C LYS A 112 9.41 3.80 2.75
N GLU A 113 10.16 3.77 1.66
CA GLU A 113 11.32 4.62 1.53
C GLU A 113 10.92 6.09 1.45
N ASP A 114 9.84 6.41 0.75
CA ASP A 114 9.34 7.78 0.71
C ASP A 114 8.98 8.28 2.10
N LEU A 115 8.32 7.44 2.90
CA LEU A 115 7.83 7.83 4.21
C LEU A 115 8.97 7.92 5.24
N TYR A 116 9.90 6.97 5.21
CA TYR A 116 10.90 6.85 6.26
C TYR A 116 12.31 7.21 5.79
N GLY A 117 12.48 7.44 4.49
CA GLY A 117 13.78 7.76 3.93
C GLY A 117 14.74 6.63 4.15
N ASN A 118 16.00 6.99 4.36
CA ASN A 118 17.02 6.00 4.66
C ASN A 118 16.99 5.59 6.13
N GLU A 119 16.01 6.06 6.85
CA GLU A 119 15.78 5.69 8.23
C GLU A 119 14.98 4.41 8.28
N THR A 120 15.44 3.39 7.58
CA THR A 120 14.85 2.10 7.81
C THR A 120 15.06 1.79 9.27
N PRO A 121 14.01 1.34 9.95
CA PRO A 121 14.20 0.92 11.33
C PRO A 121 15.35 -0.06 11.31
N ASP A 122 16.33 0.25 12.06
CA ASP A 122 17.50 -0.58 12.08
C ASP A 122 17.15 -1.90 12.70
N VAL A 123 16.98 -2.85 11.85
CA VAL A 123 16.63 -4.18 12.31
C VAL A 123 17.83 -4.89 12.86
N SER A 124 18.98 -4.37 12.57
CA SER A 124 20.19 -4.96 13.13
C SER A 124 20.41 -4.42 14.51
N GLY A 125 19.59 -3.67 14.95
CA GLY A 125 19.72 -3.04 16.23
C GLY A 125 20.44 -1.72 16.09
N GLN A 126 20.44 -2.00 15.46
CA GLN A 126 20.89 -1.12 15.60
C GLN A 126 20.74 -0.29 15.62
N ALA A 127 20.61 -0.26 15.91
CA ALA A 127 20.69 0.47 16.08
C ALA A 127 20.65 1.40 16.21
N THR A 128 20.56 1.48 16.51
CA THR A 128 20.84 2.24 16.89
C THR A 128 20.73 3.09 17.20
N THR A 129 20.59 2.87 17.58
CA THR A 129 20.87 3.48 18.17
C THR A 129 20.74 4.12 18.47
N GLU A 130 20.58 3.85 18.83
CA GLU A 130 21.01 4.28 19.46
C GLU A 130 21.01 4.72 19.65
N VAL A 131 20.79 4.39 19.78
CA VAL A 131 21.36 4.72 20.32
C VAL A 131 21.43 5.20 20.54
N ASN A 132 21.05 4.89 20.75
CA ASN A 132 21.66 5.31 21.32
C ASN A 132 21.76 5.78 21.47
N ASP A 133 21.42 5.37 21.56
CA ASP A 133 21.97 5.68 22.08
C ASP A 133 21.93 6.18 22.18
N GLN A 134 21.58 5.85 22.28
CA GLN A 134 22.00 6.12 22.69
C GLN A 134 22.05 6.48 22.77
N GLU A 135 21.78 6.01 22.89
CA GLU A 135 22.23 6.16 23.25
C GLU A 135 22.34 6.52 23.24
N LEU A 136 21.97 6.28 23.42
CA LEU A 136 22.46 6.44 23.68
C LEU A 136 22.60 6.81 23.78
#